data_833d032897cc933be6e3863f67bb43ff
#
_entry.id   833d032897cc933be6e3863f67bb43ff
#
_cell.length_a   1.000
_cell.length_b   1.000
_cell.length_c   1.000
_cell.angle_alpha   90.00
_cell.angle_beta   90.00
_cell.angle_gamma   90.00
#
_symmetry.space_group_name_H-M   'P 1'
#
loop_
_entity.id
_entity.type
_entity.pdbx_description
1 polymer ?
#
loop_
_entity_poly.entity_id
_entity_poly.type
_entity_poly.pdbx_seq_one_letter_code
_entity_poly.pdbx_strand_id
1 'polypeptide(L)'
;MLPRQVPYRYMPQMESAAYLKLLERIADGSATDQEISQYNFWISKAANSAVSWEDAQMGDKHQIENEVLARILSEIHYQSGGNKPVDKTYKLWKRLSIAASILLISGLSFYALNTRTLHLGLEKTEIINDIPPGTEQAILTLANGKKIVLDAAVNGKIAEQAGISITKTADGQLVYELTESTKEKGGAAANDFNTIATPRGGQYQLNLPDGSRVWLNAASSLKYPIRFGDKNRKVELQGEGYFEVSKDPSRPFSVKSGTQELEVLGTHFNINSYSDDPTRKTTLMEGSVRISSKLWKQPKILLPGQQAIASNDGVKVIQVNTEEILDWKNGNFVFQDEPLESIMRKVARWYDVEVSYQAAPADLTFTGVVSRAKNISAVLNALDKTGKVHFKVEGKKVTVL
;
A
#
# COMPACT_ATOMS: atom_id res chain seq x y z
N MET A 1 25.76 -9.67 -3.66
CA MET A 1 24.56 -10.15 -4.38
C MET A 1 24.69 -9.65 -5.81
N LEU A 2 24.87 -10.54 -6.79
CA LEU A 2 24.95 -10.12 -8.20
C LEU A 2 23.61 -9.57 -8.66
N PRO A 3 23.56 -8.43 -9.38
CA PRO A 3 22.32 -7.85 -9.88
C PRO A 3 21.62 -8.82 -10.85
N ARG A 4 20.29 -8.92 -10.75
CA ARG A 4 19.46 -9.69 -11.69
C ARG A 4 19.64 -9.14 -13.10
N GLN A 5 20.14 -9.95 -14.03
CA GLN A 5 20.26 -9.53 -15.44
C GLN A 5 18.87 -9.40 -16.06
N VAL A 6 18.57 -8.20 -16.59
CA VAL A 6 17.38 -7.94 -17.41
C VAL A 6 17.67 -8.41 -18.84
N PRO A 7 16.78 -9.20 -19.47
CA PRO A 7 16.98 -9.63 -20.85
C PRO A 7 17.11 -8.43 -21.79
N TYR A 8 18.13 -8.42 -22.63
CA TYR A 8 18.52 -7.35 -23.58
C TYR A 8 17.38 -6.85 -24.48
N ARG A 9 16.37 -7.67 -24.73
CA ARG A 9 15.20 -7.36 -25.58
C ARG A 9 14.34 -6.20 -25.08
N TYR A 10 14.48 -5.79 -23.82
CA TYR A 10 13.68 -4.72 -23.19
C TYR A 10 14.44 -3.39 -23.05
N MET A 11 15.64 -3.28 -23.65
CA MET A 11 16.46 -2.08 -23.61
C MET A 11 16.55 -1.44 -25.01
N PRO A 12 15.67 -0.52 -25.38
CA PRO A 12 15.51 -0.10 -26.77
C PRO A 12 16.67 0.69 -27.37
N GLN A 13 17.72 1.07 -26.64
CA GLN A 13 18.75 1.98 -27.16
C GLN A 13 20.17 1.84 -26.55
N MET A 14 20.51 0.74 -25.91
CA MET A 14 21.87 0.60 -25.35
C MET A 14 22.62 -0.57 -25.98
N GLU A 15 23.85 -0.33 -26.47
CA GLU A 15 24.73 -1.41 -26.94
C GLU A 15 25.07 -2.38 -25.81
N SER A 16 25.18 -3.68 -26.12
CA SER A 16 25.46 -4.74 -25.12
C SER A 16 26.70 -4.47 -24.26
N ALA A 17 27.71 -3.84 -24.84
CA ALA A 17 28.95 -3.47 -24.14
C ALA A 17 28.72 -2.36 -23.08
N ALA A 18 27.84 -1.41 -23.35
CA ALA A 18 27.51 -0.34 -22.40
C ALA A 18 26.70 -0.86 -21.21
N TYR A 19 25.83 -1.85 -21.45
CA TYR A 19 25.05 -2.51 -20.39
C TYR A 19 25.96 -3.31 -19.45
N LEU A 20 26.90 -4.09 -19.97
CA LEU A 20 27.85 -4.84 -19.15
C LEU A 20 28.70 -3.92 -18.27
N LYS A 21 29.19 -2.80 -18.82
CA LYS A 21 29.91 -1.79 -18.04
C LYS A 21 29.06 -1.15 -16.94
N LEU A 22 27.76 -0.96 -17.15
CA LEU A 22 26.86 -0.48 -16.12
C LEU A 22 26.70 -1.49 -14.98
N LEU A 23 26.54 -2.78 -15.32
CA LEU A 23 26.46 -3.86 -14.31
C LEU A 23 27.76 -3.98 -13.50
N GLU A 24 28.93 -3.85 -14.13
CA GLU A 24 30.22 -3.83 -13.43
C GLU A 24 30.29 -2.68 -12.44
N ARG A 25 29.93 -1.46 -12.85
CA ARG A 25 29.92 -0.28 -11.95
C ARG A 25 28.90 -0.37 -10.83
N ILE A 26 27.78 -1.01 -11.03
CA ILE A 26 26.80 -1.29 -9.96
C ILE A 26 27.39 -2.31 -8.98
N ALA A 27 28.09 -3.33 -9.47
CA ALA A 27 28.64 -4.40 -8.66
C ALA A 27 29.85 -3.93 -7.81
N ASP A 28 30.68 -3.01 -8.32
CA ASP A 28 31.83 -2.44 -7.59
C ASP A 28 31.50 -1.17 -6.80
N GLY A 29 30.26 -0.69 -6.85
CA GLY A 29 29.77 0.47 -6.11
C GLY A 29 30.18 1.83 -6.72
N SER A 30 30.69 1.87 -7.96
CA SER A 30 31.11 3.10 -8.66
C SER A 30 30.01 3.72 -9.53
N ALA A 31 28.81 3.10 -9.62
CA ALA A 31 27.67 3.63 -10.36
C ALA A 31 27.08 4.87 -9.68
N THR A 32 26.68 5.85 -10.47
CA THR A 32 25.98 7.05 -10.00
C THR A 32 24.53 6.77 -9.63
N ASP A 33 23.92 7.58 -8.76
CA ASP A 33 22.51 7.47 -8.38
C ASP A 33 21.56 7.50 -9.58
N GLN A 34 21.90 8.26 -10.63
CA GLN A 34 21.14 8.34 -11.86
C GLN A 34 21.18 7.01 -12.64
N GLU A 35 22.33 6.35 -12.71
CA GLU A 35 22.51 5.05 -13.34
C GLU A 35 21.81 3.93 -12.57
N ILE A 36 21.84 3.97 -11.24
CA ILE A 36 21.13 3.04 -10.37
C ILE A 36 19.61 3.20 -10.55
N SER A 37 19.12 4.44 -10.60
CA SER A 37 17.69 4.73 -10.82
C SER A 37 17.21 4.24 -12.19
N GLN A 38 18.01 4.45 -13.24
CA GLN A 38 17.72 3.98 -14.59
C GLN A 38 17.71 2.45 -14.67
N TYR A 39 18.64 1.78 -14.02
CA TYR A 39 18.68 0.31 -13.92
C TYR A 39 17.45 -0.24 -13.20
N ASN A 40 17.06 0.35 -12.07
CA ASN A 40 15.87 -0.05 -11.31
C ASN A 40 14.58 0.14 -12.11
N PHE A 41 14.47 1.22 -12.89
CA PHE A 41 13.35 1.44 -13.81
C PHE A 41 13.25 0.33 -14.86
N TRP A 42 14.36 -0.10 -15.45
CA TRP A 42 14.35 -1.19 -16.44
C TRP A 42 13.99 -2.55 -15.81
N ILE A 43 14.48 -2.84 -14.61
CA ILE A 43 14.10 -4.06 -13.87
C ILE A 43 12.61 -4.08 -13.56
N SER A 44 12.04 -2.97 -13.09
CA SER A 44 10.62 -2.89 -12.77
C SER A 44 9.74 -3.12 -14.00
N LYS A 45 10.15 -2.56 -15.16
CA LYS A 45 9.46 -2.74 -16.43
C LYS A 45 9.56 -4.18 -16.96
N ALA A 46 10.70 -4.84 -16.78
CA ALA A 46 10.90 -6.24 -17.16
C ALA A 46 10.16 -7.22 -16.24
N ALA A 47 10.04 -6.90 -14.94
CA ALA A 47 9.32 -7.72 -13.96
C ALA A 47 7.81 -7.73 -14.19
N ASN A 48 7.25 -6.67 -14.78
CA ASN A 48 5.83 -6.55 -15.12
C ASN A 48 5.45 -7.21 -16.44
N SER A 49 6.43 -7.63 -17.25
CA SER A 49 6.20 -8.44 -18.44
C SER A 49 6.38 -9.92 -18.06
N ALA A 50 5.28 -10.64 -17.87
CA ALA A 50 5.27 -12.07 -17.60
C ALA A 50 5.75 -12.85 -18.84
N VAL A 51 7.07 -12.95 -18.97
CA VAL A 51 7.71 -13.88 -19.92
C VAL A 51 8.16 -15.09 -19.12
N SER A 52 7.55 -16.25 -19.38
CA SER A 52 8.03 -17.52 -18.83
C SER A 52 9.42 -17.83 -19.38
N TRP A 53 10.26 -18.51 -18.64
CA TRP A 53 11.60 -18.91 -19.07
C TRP A 53 11.58 -19.75 -20.36
N GLU A 54 10.46 -20.44 -20.64
CA GLU A 54 10.24 -21.31 -21.80
C GLU A 54 10.05 -20.56 -23.11
N ASP A 55 9.57 -19.29 -23.07
CA ASP A 55 9.33 -18.45 -24.26
C ASP A 55 10.58 -17.73 -24.77
N ALA A 56 11.67 -17.75 -24.02
CA ALA A 56 12.93 -17.19 -24.45
C ALA A 56 13.78 -18.33 -25.02
N GLN A 57 14.24 -18.23 -26.26
CA GLN A 57 15.24 -19.11 -26.90
C GLN A 57 16.60 -19.02 -26.19
N MET A 58 16.64 -19.19 -24.87
CA MET A 58 17.80 -18.95 -24.02
C MET A 58 18.52 -20.23 -23.56
N GLY A 59 18.23 -21.38 -24.13
CA GLY A 59 18.89 -22.64 -23.77
C GLY A 59 18.44 -23.21 -22.41
N ASP A 60 18.99 -24.38 -22.07
CA ASP A 60 18.68 -25.07 -20.81
C ASP A 60 19.20 -24.24 -19.63
N LYS A 61 18.29 -23.84 -18.73
CA LYS A 61 18.57 -23.04 -17.52
C LYS A 61 19.68 -23.65 -16.65
N HIS A 62 19.69 -24.96 -16.50
CA HIS A 62 20.68 -25.66 -15.68
C HIS A 62 22.06 -25.71 -16.34
N GLN A 63 22.12 -25.69 -17.68
CA GLN A 63 23.38 -25.65 -18.38
C GLN A 63 24.05 -24.29 -18.23
N ILE A 64 23.28 -23.20 -18.33
CA ILE A 64 23.77 -21.82 -18.15
C ILE A 64 24.20 -21.57 -16.69
N GLU A 65 23.44 -22.04 -15.72
CA GLU A 65 23.80 -21.94 -14.30
C GLU A 65 25.13 -22.65 -14.01
N ASN A 66 25.37 -23.83 -14.59
CA ASN A 66 26.60 -24.60 -14.42
C ASN A 66 27.80 -23.96 -15.13
N GLU A 67 27.63 -23.40 -16.32
CA GLU A 67 28.68 -22.66 -17.02
C GLU A 67 29.12 -21.39 -16.27
N VAL A 68 28.17 -20.63 -15.74
CA VAL A 68 28.46 -19.45 -14.91
C VAL A 68 29.19 -19.83 -13.64
N LEU A 69 28.75 -20.91 -12.98
CA LEU A 69 29.41 -21.42 -11.75
C LEU A 69 30.84 -21.90 -12.01
N ALA A 70 31.08 -22.63 -13.12
CA ALA A 70 32.39 -23.11 -13.51
C ALA A 70 33.36 -21.95 -13.81
N ARG A 71 32.88 -20.87 -14.43
CA ARG A 71 33.65 -19.68 -14.75
C ARG A 71 34.06 -18.91 -13.49
N ILE A 72 33.15 -18.76 -12.53
CA ILE A 72 33.43 -18.15 -11.21
C ILE A 72 34.48 -18.96 -10.44
N LEU A 73 34.36 -20.28 -10.42
CA LEU A 73 35.30 -21.14 -9.72
C LEU A 73 36.69 -21.15 -10.37
N SER A 74 36.79 -21.01 -11.70
CA SER A 74 38.09 -20.90 -12.41
C SER A 74 38.79 -19.57 -12.12
N GLU A 75 38.07 -18.47 -11.96
CA GLU A 75 38.60 -17.14 -11.62
C GLU A 75 39.19 -17.12 -10.21
N ILE A 76 38.56 -17.80 -9.25
CA ILE A 76 39.02 -17.91 -7.87
C ILE A 76 40.33 -18.75 -7.76
N HIS A 77 40.53 -19.72 -8.64
CA HIS A 77 41.73 -20.57 -8.64
C HIS A 77 42.98 -19.91 -9.25
N TYR A 78 42.82 -18.86 -10.05
CA TYR A 78 43.95 -18.16 -10.70
C TYR A 78 44.71 -17.19 -9.79
N GLN A 79 44.20 -16.83 -8.62
CA GLN A 79 44.87 -15.91 -7.67
C GLN A 79 45.74 -16.57 -6.62
N SER A 80 45.93 -17.89 -6.62
CA SER A 80 46.67 -18.61 -5.56
C SER A 80 47.97 -19.31 -6.00
N GLY A 81 48.61 -18.86 -7.05
CA GLY A 81 49.85 -19.49 -7.53
C GLY A 81 51.03 -18.53 -7.70
N GLY A 82 51.91 -18.42 -6.72
CA GLY A 82 53.17 -17.68 -6.83
C GLY A 82 54.12 -17.96 -5.69
N ASN A 83 54.86 -19.08 -5.73
CA ASN A 83 55.92 -19.42 -4.78
C ASN A 83 57.26 -18.75 -5.17
N LYS A 84 57.91 -18.09 -4.23
CA LYS A 84 59.39 -17.82 -4.21
C LYS A 84 59.99 -18.39 -2.94
N PRO A 85 61.21 -18.99 -2.96
CA PRO A 85 61.86 -19.60 -1.82
C PRO A 85 62.51 -18.59 -0.88
N VAL A 86 62.43 -18.79 0.42
CA VAL A 86 63.03 -17.97 1.45
C VAL A 86 63.78 -18.83 2.48
N ASP A 87 64.98 -18.36 2.84
CA ASP A 87 66.06 -18.95 3.62
C ASP A 87 65.74 -19.36 5.07
N LYS A 88 66.52 -20.30 5.59
CA LYS A 88 66.24 -21.19 6.75
C LYS A 88 66.63 -20.65 8.15
N THR A 89 66.88 -19.39 8.38
CA THR A 89 67.35 -18.87 9.69
C THR A 89 66.34 -18.10 10.53
N TYR A 90 65.08 -17.96 10.05
CA TYR A 90 64.03 -17.23 10.78
C TYR A 90 62.97 -18.09 11.47
N LYS A 91 63.22 -19.38 11.64
CA LYS A 91 62.19 -20.37 11.98
C LYS A 91 61.68 -20.38 13.43
N LEU A 92 62.41 -19.85 14.38
CA LEU A 92 61.97 -19.91 15.79
C LEU A 92 61.14 -18.66 16.19
N TRP A 93 61.54 -17.47 15.80
CA TRP A 93 60.80 -16.23 16.11
C TRP A 93 59.47 -16.14 15.37
N LYS A 94 59.40 -16.64 14.12
CA LYS A 94 58.12 -16.69 13.38
C LYS A 94 57.11 -17.68 13.99
N ARG A 95 57.55 -18.77 14.59
CA ARG A 95 56.63 -19.72 15.25
C ARG A 95 56.08 -19.14 16.55
N LEU A 96 56.82 -18.36 17.29
CA LEU A 96 56.38 -17.63 18.49
C LEU A 96 55.42 -16.48 18.13
N SER A 97 55.70 -15.75 17.06
CA SER A 97 54.81 -14.64 16.61
C SER A 97 53.48 -15.19 16.02
N ILE A 98 53.50 -16.33 15.32
CA ILE A 98 52.28 -16.98 14.82
C ILE A 98 51.44 -17.52 15.97
N ALA A 99 52.07 -18.17 16.98
CA ALA A 99 51.36 -18.63 18.16
C ALA A 99 50.75 -17.48 18.99
N ALA A 100 51.47 -16.37 19.15
CA ALA A 100 50.97 -15.16 19.81
C ALA A 100 49.82 -14.49 19.00
N SER A 101 49.92 -14.45 17.67
CA SER A 101 48.87 -13.92 16.82
C SER A 101 47.60 -14.80 16.84
N ILE A 102 47.74 -16.14 16.86
CA ILE A 102 46.61 -17.06 17.00
C ILE A 102 45.93 -16.92 18.36
N LEU A 103 46.71 -16.78 19.43
CA LEU A 103 46.17 -16.53 20.77
C LEU A 103 45.50 -15.15 20.90
N LEU A 104 46.06 -14.14 20.25
CA LEU A 104 45.43 -12.80 20.20
C LEU A 104 44.16 -12.79 19.38
N ILE A 105 44.15 -13.46 18.20
CA ILE A 105 42.99 -13.55 17.35
C ILE A 105 41.93 -14.45 18.02
N SER A 106 42.33 -15.59 18.63
CA SER A 106 41.37 -16.44 19.37
C SER A 106 40.87 -15.77 20.64
N GLY A 107 41.70 -14.99 21.35
CA GLY A 107 41.29 -14.21 22.50
C GLY A 107 40.40 -13.02 22.12
N LEU A 108 40.71 -12.31 21.03
CA LEU A 108 39.81 -11.27 20.47
C LEU A 108 38.52 -11.86 19.89
N SER A 109 38.58 -13.02 19.22
CA SER A 109 37.39 -13.72 18.72
C SER A 109 36.56 -14.25 19.87
N PHE A 110 37.17 -14.83 20.91
CA PHE A 110 36.48 -15.26 22.13
C PHE A 110 35.90 -14.07 22.90
N TYR A 111 36.66 -12.97 23.03
CA TYR A 111 36.17 -11.72 23.61
C TYR A 111 35.04 -11.13 22.77
N ALA A 112 35.17 -11.07 21.44
CA ALA A 112 34.13 -10.58 20.53
C ALA A 112 32.91 -11.51 20.47
N LEU A 113 33.10 -12.83 20.59
CA LEU A 113 31.99 -13.78 20.72
C LEU A 113 31.34 -13.71 22.10
N ASN A 114 32.11 -13.53 23.16
CA ASN A 114 31.58 -13.42 24.53
C ASN A 114 31.01 -12.03 24.83
N THR A 115 31.48 -10.97 24.19
CA THR A 115 30.89 -9.63 24.27
C THR A 115 29.75 -9.45 23.26
N ARG A 116 29.67 -10.27 22.20
CA ARG A 116 28.48 -10.32 21.34
C ARG A 116 27.28 -11.01 22.01
N THR A 117 27.49 -11.71 23.14
CA THR A 117 26.40 -12.11 24.04
C THR A 117 25.97 -11.01 25.01
N LEU A 118 26.65 -9.84 25.03
CA LEU A 118 26.10 -8.63 25.60
C LEU A 118 25.09 -8.04 24.59
N HIS A 119 23.88 -8.55 24.62
CA HIS A 119 22.61 -7.91 24.33
C HIS A 119 22.69 -6.57 23.55
N LEU A 120 23.08 -6.61 22.29
CA LEU A 120 22.24 -5.97 21.33
C LEU A 120 21.01 -6.91 21.24
N GLY A 121 20.09 -6.73 22.14
CA GLY A 121 18.73 -7.23 22.00
C GLY A 121 18.18 -6.57 20.74
N LEU A 122 18.53 -7.13 19.59
CA LEU A 122 17.75 -6.94 18.40
C LEU A 122 16.40 -7.60 18.74
N GLU A 123 15.50 -6.78 19.31
CA GLU A 123 14.13 -7.19 19.54
C GLU A 123 13.60 -7.59 18.17
N LYS A 124 13.59 -8.89 17.91
CA LYS A 124 13.07 -9.46 16.67
C LYS A 124 11.56 -9.33 16.71
N THR A 125 10.95 -8.98 15.59
CA THR A 125 9.49 -8.98 15.49
C THR A 125 8.93 -10.33 15.93
N GLU A 126 8.18 -10.34 17.03
CA GLU A 126 7.48 -11.51 17.56
C GLU A 126 6.01 -11.46 17.14
N ILE A 127 5.59 -12.46 16.37
CA ILE A 127 4.19 -12.65 15.97
C ILE A 127 3.75 -14.00 16.51
N ILE A 128 3.01 -13.99 17.62
CA ILE A 128 2.54 -15.21 18.29
C ILE A 128 1.38 -15.83 17.53
N ASN A 129 0.43 -15.00 17.06
CA ASN A 129 -0.68 -15.41 16.19
C ASN A 129 -0.77 -14.42 15.04
N ASP A 130 -0.70 -14.92 13.81
CA ASP A 130 -0.79 -14.06 12.65
C ASP A 130 -2.24 -13.64 12.39
N ILE A 131 -2.44 -12.36 12.01
CA ILE A 131 -3.77 -11.79 11.84
C ILE A 131 -4.12 -11.79 10.35
N PRO A 132 -5.26 -12.39 9.96
CA PRO A 132 -5.69 -12.42 8.58
C PRO A 132 -6.05 -11.02 8.06
N PRO A 133 -6.04 -10.84 6.73
CA PRO A 133 -6.46 -9.59 6.11
C PRO A 133 -7.94 -9.30 6.30
N GLY A 134 -8.31 -8.04 6.11
CA GLY A 134 -9.70 -7.63 6.03
C GLY A 134 -10.43 -8.25 4.83
N THR A 135 -11.75 -8.17 4.84
CA THR A 135 -12.64 -8.78 3.85
C THR A 135 -13.74 -7.81 3.40
N GLU A 136 -14.57 -8.25 2.46
CA GLU A 136 -15.78 -7.52 2.03
C GLU A 136 -16.85 -7.61 3.14
N GLN A 137 -17.00 -6.54 3.93
CA GLN A 137 -17.94 -6.47 5.06
C GLN A 137 -18.56 -5.07 5.16
N ALA A 138 -19.87 -5.01 5.35
CA ALA A 138 -20.56 -3.76 5.65
C ALA A 138 -21.85 -3.97 6.42
N ILE A 139 -22.29 -2.95 7.11
CA ILE A 139 -23.59 -2.88 7.80
C ILE A 139 -24.40 -1.77 7.14
N LEU A 140 -25.56 -2.14 6.59
CA LEU A 140 -26.55 -1.19 6.09
C LEU A 140 -27.53 -0.86 7.22
N THR A 141 -27.58 0.41 7.59
CA THR A 141 -28.60 0.94 8.51
C THR A 141 -29.63 1.68 7.68
N LEU A 142 -30.87 1.20 7.74
CA LEU A 142 -32.00 1.78 7.04
C LEU A 142 -32.51 3.06 7.75
N ALA A 143 -33.32 3.89 7.08
CA ALA A 143 -33.89 5.09 7.64
C ALA A 143 -34.72 4.86 8.92
N ASN A 144 -35.33 3.68 9.06
CA ASN A 144 -36.06 3.27 10.26
C ASN A 144 -35.16 2.74 11.40
N GLY A 145 -33.84 2.78 11.24
CA GLY A 145 -32.85 2.30 12.19
C GLY A 145 -32.56 0.80 12.15
N LYS A 146 -33.25 0.01 11.32
CA LYS A 146 -32.97 -1.42 11.16
C LYS A 146 -31.57 -1.61 10.56
N LYS A 147 -30.77 -2.48 11.18
CA LYS A 147 -29.42 -2.84 10.71
C LYS A 147 -29.45 -4.19 9.98
N ILE A 148 -28.77 -4.26 8.85
CA ILE A 148 -28.58 -5.45 8.02
C ILE A 148 -27.09 -5.64 7.81
N VAL A 149 -26.58 -6.80 8.24
CA VAL A 149 -25.16 -7.20 8.04
C VAL A 149 -25.06 -7.79 6.64
N LEU A 150 -24.34 -7.13 5.73
CA LEU A 150 -24.38 -7.42 4.30
C LEU A 150 -23.58 -8.66 3.92
N ASP A 151 -22.51 -8.98 4.62
CA ASP A 151 -21.73 -10.20 4.42
C ASP A 151 -22.53 -11.48 4.74
N ALA A 152 -23.39 -11.42 5.77
CA ALA A 152 -24.27 -12.50 6.20
C ALA A 152 -25.63 -12.52 5.48
N ALA A 153 -26.00 -11.44 4.79
CA ALA A 153 -27.29 -11.36 4.11
C ALA A 153 -27.33 -12.25 2.86
N VAL A 154 -28.42 -13.01 2.71
CA VAL A 154 -28.68 -13.81 1.52
C VAL A 154 -28.86 -12.90 0.30
N ASN A 155 -28.42 -13.36 -0.88
CA ASN A 155 -28.65 -12.64 -2.13
C ASN A 155 -30.15 -12.53 -2.42
N GLY A 156 -30.54 -11.45 -3.06
CA GLY A 156 -31.94 -11.13 -3.33
C GLY A 156 -32.45 -9.92 -2.57
N LYS A 157 -33.75 -9.76 -2.46
CA LYS A 157 -34.37 -8.62 -1.77
C LYS A 157 -34.09 -8.68 -0.26
N ILE A 158 -33.37 -7.69 0.25
CA ILE A 158 -32.97 -7.59 1.67
C ILE A 158 -33.82 -6.59 2.47
N ALA A 159 -34.40 -5.60 1.78
CA ALA A 159 -35.27 -4.59 2.38
C ALA A 159 -36.21 -3.97 1.36
N GLU A 160 -37.27 -3.31 1.86
CA GLU A 160 -38.12 -2.41 1.12
C GLU A 160 -38.40 -1.17 1.94
N GLN A 161 -38.22 0.02 1.38
CA GLN A 161 -38.46 1.29 2.04
C GLN A 161 -39.06 2.28 1.06
N ALA A 162 -40.14 2.94 1.48
CA ALA A 162 -40.78 4.04 0.74
C ALA A 162 -41.03 3.66 -0.75
N GLY A 163 -41.37 2.37 -1.04
CA GLY A 163 -41.58 1.85 -2.39
C GLY A 163 -40.30 1.65 -3.21
N ILE A 164 -39.17 1.55 -2.57
CA ILE A 164 -37.90 1.15 -3.17
C ILE A 164 -37.48 -0.19 -2.60
N SER A 165 -37.28 -1.17 -3.51
CA SER A 165 -36.68 -2.47 -3.17
C SER A 165 -35.18 -2.36 -3.13
N ILE A 166 -34.57 -2.85 -2.06
CA ILE A 166 -33.12 -2.95 -1.90
C ILE A 166 -32.74 -4.41 -2.06
N THR A 167 -31.98 -4.70 -3.09
CA THR A 167 -31.57 -6.06 -3.47
C THR A 167 -30.05 -6.18 -3.35
N LYS A 168 -29.58 -7.28 -2.74
CA LYS A 168 -28.16 -7.67 -2.77
C LYS A 168 -27.96 -8.64 -3.93
N THR A 169 -27.06 -8.31 -4.84
CA THR A 169 -26.72 -9.16 -5.98
C THR A 169 -25.77 -10.29 -5.58
N ALA A 170 -25.55 -11.26 -6.47
CA ALA A 170 -24.67 -12.41 -6.21
C ALA A 170 -23.20 -12.00 -6.01
N ASP A 171 -22.77 -10.91 -6.63
CA ASP A 171 -21.46 -10.26 -6.47
C ASP A 171 -21.42 -9.29 -5.27
N GLY A 172 -22.45 -9.32 -4.42
CA GLY A 172 -22.51 -8.58 -3.16
C GLY A 172 -22.92 -7.11 -3.26
N GLN A 173 -23.21 -6.58 -4.46
CA GLN A 173 -23.57 -5.18 -4.64
C GLN A 173 -25.03 -4.89 -4.23
N LEU A 174 -25.30 -3.66 -3.79
CA LEU A 174 -26.63 -3.19 -3.49
C LEU A 174 -27.25 -2.53 -4.73
N VAL A 175 -28.46 -2.93 -5.08
CA VAL A 175 -29.24 -2.35 -6.17
C VAL A 175 -30.56 -1.79 -5.62
N TYR A 176 -30.93 -0.59 -6.05
CA TYR A 176 -32.12 0.13 -5.67
C TYR A 176 -33.11 0.18 -6.83
N GLU A 177 -34.31 -0.41 -6.67
CA GLU A 177 -35.32 -0.47 -7.70
C GLU A 177 -36.66 0.06 -7.19
N LEU A 178 -37.35 0.89 -7.99
CA LEU A 178 -38.69 1.35 -7.68
C LEU A 178 -39.66 0.19 -7.78
N THR A 179 -40.46 -0.03 -6.73
CA THR A 179 -41.56 -1.00 -6.79
C THR A 179 -42.75 -0.43 -7.56
N GLU A 180 -43.52 -1.28 -8.23
CA GLU A 180 -44.65 -0.85 -9.05
C GLU A 180 -45.71 -0.06 -8.29
N SER A 181 -45.90 -0.34 -7.00
CA SER A 181 -46.82 0.38 -6.10
C SER A 181 -46.48 1.86 -5.89
N THR A 182 -45.27 2.30 -6.23
CA THR A 182 -44.80 3.68 -6.00
C THR A 182 -44.86 4.53 -7.25
N LYS A 183 -45.02 3.92 -8.43
CA LYS A 183 -45.19 4.65 -9.69
C LYS A 183 -46.47 5.51 -9.67
N GLU A 184 -47.47 5.12 -8.85
CA GLU A 184 -48.76 5.79 -8.76
C GLU A 184 -48.92 6.76 -7.57
N LYS A 185 -48.09 6.66 -6.56
CA LYS A 185 -48.14 7.55 -5.36
C LYS A 185 -46.81 8.24 -5.18
N GLY A 186 -46.70 9.45 -5.63
CA GLY A 186 -45.51 10.30 -5.45
C GLY A 186 -45.16 10.53 -4.00
N GLY A 187 -44.33 9.66 -3.41
CA GLY A 187 -44.05 9.82 -2.00
C GLY A 187 -43.00 8.93 -1.39
N ALA A 188 -41.78 8.86 -1.92
CA ALA A 188 -40.66 8.65 -1.02
C ALA A 188 -40.33 10.00 -0.40
N ALA A 189 -40.42 10.15 0.93
CA ALA A 189 -40.01 11.37 1.58
C ALA A 189 -38.52 11.63 1.21
N ALA A 190 -38.23 12.82 0.67
CA ALA A 190 -36.86 13.22 0.31
C ALA A 190 -35.89 13.28 1.51
N ASN A 191 -36.32 12.83 2.68
CA ASN A 191 -35.61 12.89 3.94
C ASN A 191 -35.26 11.50 4.52
N ASP A 192 -35.50 10.41 3.80
CA ASP A 192 -35.12 9.07 4.25
C ASP A 192 -33.68 8.76 3.82
N PHE A 193 -32.81 8.63 4.82
CA PHE A 193 -31.39 8.33 4.59
C PHE A 193 -31.05 6.93 5.04
N ASN A 194 -30.30 6.23 4.25
CA ASN A 194 -29.60 5.02 4.64
C ASN A 194 -28.14 5.36 4.96
N THR A 195 -27.54 4.55 5.83
CA THR A 195 -26.12 4.63 6.10
C THR A 195 -25.50 3.26 5.89
N ILE A 196 -24.50 3.17 5.05
CA ILE A 196 -23.64 2.00 4.93
C ILE A 196 -22.34 2.28 5.67
N ALA A 197 -21.88 1.33 6.49
CA ALA A 197 -20.67 1.45 7.26
C ALA A 197 -19.83 0.19 7.14
N THR A 198 -18.56 0.34 6.83
CA THR A 198 -17.55 -0.71 6.88
C THR A 198 -16.90 -0.71 8.26
N PRO A 199 -16.83 -1.86 8.95
CA PRO A 199 -16.06 -1.96 10.18
C PRO A 199 -14.55 -1.85 9.91
N ARG A 200 -13.76 -1.82 10.96
CA ARG A 200 -12.32 -2.11 10.84
C ARG A 200 -12.17 -3.52 10.29
N GLY A 201 -11.21 -3.73 9.39
CA GLY A 201 -11.06 -4.99 8.66
C GLY A 201 -12.09 -5.21 7.54
N GLY A 202 -12.96 -4.24 7.26
CA GLY A 202 -13.97 -4.33 6.21
C GLY A 202 -13.74 -3.32 5.09
N GLN A 203 -14.08 -3.69 3.86
CA GLN A 203 -14.27 -2.77 2.74
C GLN A 203 -15.56 -3.15 2.01
N TYR A 204 -16.13 -2.24 1.22
CA TYR A 204 -17.36 -2.57 0.52
C TYR A 204 -17.58 -1.66 -0.70
N GLN A 205 -18.18 -2.24 -1.75
CA GLN A 205 -18.63 -1.51 -2.93
C GLN A 205 -20.15 -1.42 -2.93
N LEU A 206 -20.69 -0.25 -3.27
CA LEU A 206 -22.13 -0.06 -3.46
C LEU A 206 -22.44 0.78 -4.69
N ASN A 207 -23.62 0.53 -5.28
CA ASN A 207 -24.21 1.39 -6.30
C ASN A 207 -25.25 2.28 -5.63
N LEU A 208 -25.15 3.59 -5.88
CA LEU A 208 -26.13 4.57 -5.40
C LEU A 208 -27.37 4.61 -6.31
N PRO A 209 -28.50 5.17 -5.83
CA PRO A 209 -29.74 5.26 -6.62
C PRO A 209 -29.65 6.05 -7.94
N ASP A 210 -28.61 6.85 -8.13
CA ASP A 210 -28.34 7.59 -9.37
C ASP A 210 -27.41 6.85 -10.34
N GLY A 211 -27.00 5.61 -10.00
CA GLY A 211 -26.05 4.82 -10.77
C GLY A 211 -24.58 5.13 -10.48
N SER A 212 -24.29 6.06 -9.56
CA SER A 212 -22.92 6.29 -9.09
C SER A 212 -22.40 5.09 -8.29
N ARG A 213 -21.12 4.77 -8.44
CA ARG A 213 -20.45 3.68 -7.72
C ARG A 213 -19.54 4.25 -6.64
N VAL A 214 -19.57 3.63 -5.46
CA VAL A 214 -18.74 4.04 -4.34
C VAL A 214 -18.07 2.83 -3.72
N TRP A 215 -16.78 2.92 -3.48
CA TRP A 215 -16.01 1.97 -2.67
C TRP A 215 -15.70 2.62 -1.34
N LEU A 216 -15.96 1.94 -0.26
CA LEU A 216 -15.62 2.38 1.10
C LEU A 216 -14.46 1.53 1.63
N ASN A 217 -13.40 2.19 2.08
CA ASN A 217 -12.29 1.54 2.76
C ASN A 217 -12.66 1.18 4.22
N ALA A 218 -11.77 0.51 4.94
CA ALA A 218 -12.00 0.09 6.33
C ALA A 218 -12.31 1.27 7.26
N ALA A 219 -13.19 1.05 8.24
CA ALA A 219 -13.63 2.05 9.21
C ALA A 219 -14.23 3.32 8.56
N SER A 220 -15.04 3.14 7.51
CA SER A 220 -15.67 4.25 6.77
C SER A 220 -17.18 4.13 6.78
N SER A 221 -17.88 5.24 6.52
CA SER A 221 -19.33 5.24 6.38
C SER A 221 -19.81 6.27 5.37
N LEU A 222 -20.86 5.92 4.64
CA LEU A 222 -21.56 6.79 3.71
C LEU A 222 -23.03 6.88 4.08
N LYS A 223 -23.52 8.09 4.34
CA LYS A 223 -24.94 8.40 4.50
C LYS A 223 -25.47 9.00 3.20
N TYR A 224 -26.53 8.43 2.66
CA TYR A 224 -27.11 8.81 1.38
C TYR A 224 -28.63 8.68 1.41
N PRO A 225 -29.38 9.47 0.64
CA PRO A 225 -30.83 9.35 0.57
C PRO A 225 -31.21 8.10 -0.24
N ILE A 226 -32.32 7.47 0.10
CA ILE A 226 -32.86 6.34 -0.68
C ILE A 226 -33.29 6.75 -2.11
N ARG A 227 -33.54 8.05 -2.30
CA ARG A 227 -33.80 8.69 -3.60
C ARG A 227 -33.19 10.09 -3.58
N PHE A 228 -32.42 10.42 -4.61
CA PHE A 228 -31.90 11.77 -4.77
C PHE A 228 -33.01 12.75 -5.20
N GLY A 229 -32.91 13.98 -4.73
CA GLY A 229 -33.81 15.05 -5.11
C GLY A 229 -33.59 15.53 -6.56
N ASP A 230 -34.51 16.38 -7.02
CA ASP A 230 -34.51 16.86 -8.40
C ASP A 230 -33.43 17.95 -8.66
N LYS A 231 -32.90 18.58 -7.62
CA LYS A 231 -31.95 19.69 -7.75
C LYS A 231 -30.50 19.33 -7.45
N ASN A 232 -30.27 18.32 -6.61
CA ASN A 232 -28.94 17.93 -6.19
C ASN A 232 -28.91 16.49 -5.67
N ARG A 233 -27.69 15.92 -5.64
CA ARG A 233 -27.39 14.56 -5.13
C ARG A 233 -26.42 14.70 -3.98
N LYS A 234 -26.90 14.71 -2.73
CA LYS A 234 -26.05 14.91 -1.55
C LYS A 234 -25.84 13.65 -0.77
N VAL A 235 -24.57 13.43 -0.38
CA VAL A 235 -24.13 12.33 0.50
C VAL A 235 -23.18 12.87 1.58
N GLU A 236 -23.04 12.12 2.68
CA GLU A 236 -22.08 12.44 3.74
C GLU A 236 -21.12 11.27 3.92
N LEU A 237 -19.80 11.54 3.83
CA LEU A 237 -18.73 10.56 3.99
C LEU A 237 -17.99 10.80 5.31
N GLN A 238 -17.71 9.70 6.05
CA GLN A 238 -16.70 9.65 7.10
C GLN A 238 -15.70 8.55 6.73
N GLY A 239 -14.40 8.77 6.98
CA GLY A 239 -13.35 7.85 6.60
C GLY A 239 -12.90 8.03 5.15
N GLU A 240 -12.70 6.95 4.40
CA GLU A 240 -12.18 6.98 3.04
C GLU A 240 -13.13 6.31 2.04
N GLY A 241 -13.35 7.00 0.91
CA GLY A 241 -14.16 6.49 -0.17
C GLY A 241 -13.66 6.95 -1.55
N TYR A 242 -13.72 6.04 -2.50
CA TYR A 242 -13.53 6.30 -3.91
C TYR A 242 -14.88 6.35 -4.61
N PHE A 243 -15.08 7.36 -5.44
CA PHE A 243 -16.35 7.67 -6.10
C PHE A 243 -16.16 7.67 -7.62
N GLU A 244 -17.05 6.98 -8.30
CA GLU A 244 -17.29 7.09 -9.73
C GLU A 244 -18.70 7.64 -9.92
N VAL A 245 -18.80 8.95 -10.02
CA VAL A 245 -20.09 9.65 -10.06
C VAL A 245 -20.65 9.65 -11.46
N SER A 246 -21.91 9.22 -11.61
CA SER A 246 -22.67 9.28 -12.86
C SER A 246 -22.80 10.73 -13.34
N LYS A 247 -22.52 10.94 -14.64
CA LYS A 247 -22.57 12.28 -15.26
C LYS A 247 -24.00 12.81 -15.34
N ASP A 248 -24.26 13.88 -14.59
CA ASP A 248 -25.52 14.60 -14.61
C ASP A 248 -25.30 16.08 -14.29
N PRO A 249 -25.05 16.94 -15.29
CA PRO A 249 -24.80 18.36 -15.09
C PRO A 249 -26.01 19.13 -14.53
N SER A 250 -27.23 18.60 -14.69
CA SER A 250 -28.45 19.24 -14.20
C SER A 250 -28.65 19.11 -12.69
N ARG A 251 -28.04 18.06 -12.08
CA ARG A 251 -28.11 17.75 -10.65
C ARG A 251 -26.73 17.51 -10.11
N PRO A 252 -26.01 18.53 -9.65
CA PRO A 252 -24.68 18.38 -9.06
C PRO A 252 -24.66 17.34 -7.94
N PHE A 253 -23.58 16.56 -7.89
CA PHE A 253 -23.34 15.59 -6.82
C PHE A 253 -22.43 16.23 -5.76
N SER A 254 -22.88 16.25 -4.50
CA SER A 254 -22.16 16.85 -3.39
C SER A 254 -21.80 15.81 -2.34
N VAL A 255 -20.53 15.81 -1.93
CA VAL A 255 -20.04 15.00 -0.80
C VAL A 255 -19.65 15.92 0.34
N LYS A 256 -20.36 15.82 1.47
CA LYS A 256 -19.95 16.45 2.71
C LYS A 256 -19.00 15.49 3.46
N SER A 257 -17.82 15.98 3.82
CA SER A 257 -16.83 15.21 4.55
C SER A 257 -16.11 16.06 5.58
N GLY A 258 -16.49 15.89 6.84
CA GLY A 258 -16.05 16.75 7.94
C GLY A 258 -16.45 18.22 7.69
N THR A 259 -15.45 19.11 7.60
CA THR A 259 -15.66 20.54 7.34
C THR A 259 -15.70 20.92 5.87
N GLN A 260 -15.48 19.95 4.96
CA GLN A 260 -15.41 20.16 3.52
C GLN A 260 -16.71 19.75 2.84
N GLU A 261 -17.04 20.45 1.77
CA GLU A 261 -18.08 20.10 0.81
C GLU A 261 -17.48 20.10 -0.58
N LEU A 262 -17.58 18.93 -1.23
CA LEU A 262 -17.12 18.71 -2.61
C LEU A 262 -18.34 18.74 -3.53
N GLU A 263 -18.19 19.33 -4.71
CA GLU A 263 -19.22 19.37 -5.74
C GLU A 263 -18.65 18.94 -7.08
N VAL A 264 -19.36 18.01 -7.74
CA VAL A 264 -18.96 17.40 -9.02
C VAL A 264 -20.18 17.21 -9.93
N LEU A 265 -19.95 17.09 -11.25
CA LEU A 265 -20.99 16.87 -12.26
C LEU A 265 -20.95 15.49 -12.92
N GLY A 266 -19.87 14.72 -12.69
CA GLY A 266 -19.58 13.42 -13.27
C GLY A 266 -18.07 13.21 -13.27
N THR A 267 -17.54 12.52 -12.27
CA THR A 267 -16.14 12.68 -11.87
C THR A 267 -15.69 11.45 -11.11
N HIS A 268 -14.42 11.06 -11.28
CA HIS A 268 -13.77 10.00 -10.51
C HIS A 268 -12.79 10.62 -9.52
N PHE A 269 -12.97 10.36 -8.21
CA PHE A 269 -12.15 10.94 -7.16
C PHE A 269 -12.11 10.10 -5.89
N ASN A 270 -11.05 10.27 -5.11
CA ASN A 270 -10.89 9.68 -3.78
C ASN A 270 -10.93 10.75 -2.70
N ILE A 271 -11.61 10.48 -1.61
CA ILE A 271 -11.59 11.30 -0.39
C ILE A 271 -11.06 10.43 0.74
N ASN A 272 -10.00 10.89 1.41
CA ASN A 272 -9.51 10.34 2.67
C ASN A 272 -9.68 11.41 3.76
N SER A 273 -10.58 11.16 4.70
CA SER A 273 -10.94 12.12 5.74
C SER A 273 -11.17 11.45 7.09
N TYR A 274 -10.34 10.48 7.44
CA TYR A 274 -10.36 9.88 8.76
C TYR A 274 -10.08 10.93 9.84
N SER A 275 -10.76 10.83 10.97
CA SER A 275 -10.61 11.76 12.08
C SER A 275 -9.29 11.62 12.83
N ASP A 276 -8.64 10.45 12.73
CA ASP A 276 -7.34 10.13 13.30
C ASP A 276 -6.17 10.47 12.37
N ASP A 277 -6.44 10.95 11.15
CA ASP A 277 -5.42 11.48 10.25
C ASP A 277 -5.28 13.02 10.41
N PRO A 278 -4.06 13.57 10.40
CA PRO A 278 -3.82 15.01 10.65
C PRO A 278 -4.34 15.90 9.52
N THR A 279 -4.56 15.34 8.34
CA THR A 279 -5.01 16.07 7.15
C THR A 279 -6.11 15.30 6.43
N ARG A 280 -6.98 16.03 5.73
CA ARG A 280 -7.95 15.46 4.80
C ARG A 280 -7.40 15.59 3.40
N LYS A 281 -7.48 14.51 2.62
CA LYS A 281 -6.94 14.45 1.25
C LYS A 281 -8.07 14.19 0.27
N THR A 282 -8.16 15.01 -0.78
CA THR A 282 -9.08 14.77 -1.90
C THR A 282 -8.27 14.73 -3.17
N THR A 283 -8.33 13.61 -3.89
CA THR A 283 -7.56 13.38 -5.13
C THR A 283 -8.51 13.23 -6.30
N LEU A 284 -8.25 13.93 -7.38
CA LEU A 284 -9.01 13.85 -8.61
C LEU A 284 -8.33 12.97 -9.64
N MET A 285 -9.06 11.96 -10.16
CA MET A 285 -8.62 11.08 -11.23
C MET A 285 -9.13 11.56 -12.59
N GLU A 286 -10.44 11.85 -12.69
CA GLU A 286 -11.08 12.26 -13.94
C GLU A 286 -12.15 13.31 -13.67
N GLY A 287 -12.30 14.29 -14.58
CA GLY A 287 -13.31 15.33 -14.51
C GLY A 287 -12.85 16.60 -13.80
N SER A 288 -13.67 17.15 -12.93
CA SER A 288 -13.38 18.36 -12.14
C SER A 288 -14.07 18.28 -10.78
N VAL A 289 -13.38 18.69 -9.72
CA VAL A 289 -13.91 18.77 -8.35
C VAL A 289 -13.78 20.18 -7.85
N ARG A 290 -14.89 20.77 -7.41
CA ARG A 290 -14.91 22.02 -6.64
C ARG A 290 -14.99 21.66 -5.15
N ILE A 291 -13.99 22.10 -4.38
CA ILE A 291 -13.91 21.86 -2.94
C ILE A 291 -14.09 23.20 -2.22
N SER A 292 -14.98 23.23 -1.25
CA SER A 292 -15.22 24.37 -0.37
C SER A 292 -15.15 23.94 1.10
N SER A 293 -14.85 24.89 1.96
CA SER A 293 -14.92 24.73 3.42
C SER A 293 -15.25 26.08 4.05
N LYS A 294 -15.96 26.07 5.17
CA LYS A 294 -16.19 27.29 5.96
C LYS A 294 -14.90 27.90 6.52
N LEU A 295 -13.82 27.12 6.55
CA LEU A 295 -12.50 27.55 7.03
C LEU A 295 -11.69 28.29 5.95
N TRP A 296 -12.11 28.25 4.68
CA TRP A 296 -11.35 28.81 3.57
C TRP A 296 -12.01 30.06 3.00
N LYS A 297 -11.20 31.03 2.61
CA LYS A 297 -11.68 32.27 1.98
C LYS A 297 -12.30 32.01 0.61
N GLN A 298 -11.81 31.04 -0.14
CA GLN A 298 -12.26 30.73 -1.49
C GLN A 298 -12.25 29.20 -1.73
N PRO A 299 -13.22 28.70 -2.53
CA PRO A 299 -13.20 27.31 -2.96
C PRO A 299 -11.97 27.02 -3.83
N LYS A 300 -11.57 25.74 -3.90
CA LYS A 300 -10.52 25.24 -4.79
C LYS A 300 -11.13 24.37 -5.87
N ILE A 301 -10.58 24.44 -7.05
CA ILE A 301 -10.92 23.55 -8.17
C ILE A 301 -9.72 22.66 -8.41
N LEU A 302 -9.94 21.34 -8.44
CA LEU A 302 -8.92 20.36 -8.80
C LEU A 302 -9.05 19.97 -10.27
N LEU A 303 -7.89 19.77 -10.88
CA LEU A 303 -7.72 19.16 -12.19
C LEU A 303 -7.25 17.69 -12.02
N PRO A 304 -7.42 16.82 -13.03
CA PRO A 304 -6.94 15.44 -12.98
C PRO A 304 -5.46 15.34 -12.59
N GLY A 305 -5.13 14.40 -11.72
CA GLY A 305 -3.79 14.23 -11.14
C GLY A 305 -3.50 15.13 -9.95
N GLN A 306 -4.42 16.01 -9.54
CA GLN A 306 -4.22 16.89 -8.39
C GLN A 306 -4.84 16.32 -7.11
N GLN A 307 -4.17 16.60 -5.99
CA GLN A 307 -4.64 16.33 -4.63
C GLN A 307 -4.69 17.61 -3.80
N ALA A 308 -5.84 17.88 -3.20
CA ALA A 308 -5.98 18.87 -2.14
C ALA A 308 -5.68 18.21 -0.80
N ILE A 309 -4.73 18.78 -0.06
CA ILE A 309 -4.38 18.41 1.32
C ILE A 309 -4.87 19.55 2.22
N ALA A 310 -5.88 19.27 3.02
CA ALA A 310 -6.51 20.23 3.90
C ALA A 310 -6.19 19.92 5.36
N SER A 311 -5.73 20.95 6.06
CA SER A 311 -5.51 20.97 7.52
C SER A 311 -6.34 22.08 8.15
N ASN A 312 -6.17 22.31 9.44
CA ASN A 312 -6.76 23.46 10.13
C ASN A 312 -6.16 24.80 9.65
N ASP A 313 -4.91 24.77 9.14
CA ASP A 313 -4.18 25.95 8.69
C ASP A 313 -4.51 26.38 7.25
N GLY A 314 -5.21 25.53 6.50
CA GLY A 314 -5.60 25.82 5.13
C GLY A 314 -5.61 24.62 4.21
N VAL A 315 -5.52 24.89 2.90
CA VAL A 315 -5.51 23.87 1.85
C VAL A 315 -4.34 24.07 0.89
N LYS A 316 -3.57 23.02 0.67
CA LYS A 316 -2.51 22.94 -0.34
C LYS A 316 -2.96 22.03 -1.46
N VAL A 317 -2.71 22.41 -2.72
CA VAL A 317 -2.94 21.56 -3.90
C VAL A 317 -1.60 21.17 -4.46
N ILE A 318 -1.41 19.86 -4.69
CA ILE A 318 -0.19 19.27 -5.25
C ILE A 318 -0.54 18.32 -6.39
N GLN A 319 0.44 18.02 -7.25
CA GLN A 319 0.35 16.96 -8.24
C GLN A 319 0.75 15.63 -7.60
N VAL A 320 0.00 14.57 -7.89
CA VAL A 320 0.25 13.22 -7.34
C VAL A 320 0.11 12.15 -8.40
N ASN A 321 0.69 10.98 -8.15
CA ASN A 321 0.40 9.78 -8.91
C ASN A 321 -0.92 9.17 -8.42
N THR A 322 -1.94 9.20 -9.26
CA THR A 322 -3.29 8.75 -8.89
C THR A 322 -3.40 7.24 -8.71
N GLU A 323 -2.53 6.44 -9.36
CA GLU A 323 -2.49 4.98 -9.20
C GLU A 323 -2.10 4.58 -7.77
N GLU A 324 -1.19 5.32 -7.16
CA GLU A 324 -0.75 5.10 -5.78
C GLU A 324 -1.84 5.45 -4.76
N ILE A 325 -2.70 6.42 -5.07
CA ILE A 325 -3.81 6.82 -4.19
C ILE A 325 -4.92 5.75 -4.15
N LEU A 326 -5.05 4.98 -5.23
CA LEU A 326 -6.03 3.89 -5.35
C LEU A 326 -5.47 2.52 -4.91
N ASP A 327 -4.32 2.51 -4.24
CA ASP A 327 -3.64 1.30 -3.77
C ASP A 327 -4.58 0.38 -2.98
N TRP A 328 -5.32 0.96 -2.04
CA TRP A 328 -6.24 0.26 -1.17
C TRP A 328 -7.38 -0.43 -1.95
N LYS A 329 -7.93 0.24 -2.97
CA LYS A 329 -8.97 -0.30 -3.85
C LYS A 329 -8.40 -1.41 -4.74
N ASN A 330 -7.11 -1.30 -5.11
CA ASN A 330 -6.39 -2.27 -5.94
C ASN A 330 -5.77 -3.41 -5.12
N GLY A 331 -6.08 -3.50 -3.82
CA GLY A 331 -5.65 -4.59 -2.94
C GLY A 331 -4.19 -4.52 -2.50
N ASN A 332 -3.60 -3.32 -2.47
CA ASN A 332 -2.22 -3.11 -2.04
C ASN A 332 -2.13 -2.05 -0.92
N PHE A 333 -1.03 -2.09 -0.19
CA PHE A 333 -0.46 -0.95 0.52
C PHE A 333 0.71 -0.44 -0.30
N VAL A 334 0.65 0.79 -0.77
CA VAL A 334 1.76 1.50 -1.40
C VAL A 334 2.22 2.58 -0.45
N PHE A 335 3.50 2.53 -0.09
CA PHE A 335 4.15 3.51 0.77
C PHE A 335 5.18 4.26 -0.09
N GLN A 336 5.14 5.58 -0.08
CA GLN A 336 6.10 6.42 -0.78
C GLN A 336 6.56 7.52 0.17
N ASP A 337 7.75 7.33 0.72
CA ASP A 337 8.29 8.19 1.77
C ASP A 337 7.26 8.46 2.89
N GLU A 338 6.49 7.40 3.21
CA GLU A 338 5.35 7.51 4.12
C GLU A 338 5.78 7.34 5.58
N PRO A 339 5.39 8.25 6.49
CA PRO A 339 5.72 8.13 7.91
C PRO A 339 5.15 6.86 8.55
N LEU A 340 5.93 6.23 9.43
CA LEU A 340 5.56 5.00 10.14
C LEU A 340 4.19 5.10 10.81
N GLU A 341 3.90 6.21 11.48
CA GLU A 341 2.58 6.42 12.11
C GLU A 341 1.42 6.36 11.11
N SER A 342 1.61 6.94 9.91
CA SER A 342 0.62 6.90 8.85
C SER A 342 0.39 5.47 8.37
N ILE A 343 1.48 4.72 8.14
CA ILE A 343 1.43 3.30 7.78
C ILE A 343 0.69 2.50 8.85
N MET A 344 1.05 2.70 10.12
CA MET A 344 0.45 1.94 11.21
C MET A 344 -1.04 2.26 11.42
N ARG A 345 -1.51 3.49 11.11
CA ARG A 345 -2.96 3.78 11.07
C ARG A 345 -3.66 3.00 9.95
N LYS A 346 -3.08 2.91 8.75
CA LYS A 346 -3.62 2.09 7.65
C LYS A 346 -3.69 0.60 8.03
N VAL A 347 -2.59 0.08 8.61
CA VAL A 347 -2.50 -1.29 9.11
C VAL A 347 -3.54 -1.55 10.18
N ALA A 348 -3.66 -0.65 11.16
CA ALA A 348 -4.62 -0.74 12.24
C ALA A 348 -6.05 -0.87 11.70
N ARG A 349 -6.43 -0.02 10.74
CA ARG A 349 -7.77 -0.04 10.14
C ARG A 349 -8.05 -1.32 9.36
N TRP A 350 -7.08 -1.82 8.58
CA TRP A 350 -7.28 -2.99 7.71
C TRP A 350 -7.25 -4.32 8.43
N TYR A 351 -6.39 -4.47 9.45
CA TYR A 351 -6.29 -5.73 10.22
C TYR A 351 -7.10 -5.71 11.52
N ASP A 352 -7.83 -4.64 11.80
CA ASP A 352 -8.60 -4.45 13.04
C ASP A 352 -7.74 -4.68 14.28
N VAL A 353 -6.60 -3.99 14.36
CA VAL A 353 -5.65 -4.06 15.47
C VAL A 353 -5.47 -2.71 16.16
N GLU A 354 -5.15 -2.74 17.44
CA GLU A 354 -4.70 -1.58 18.19
C GLU A 354 -3.18 -1.43 18.07
N VAL A 355 -2.72 -0.21 17.80
CA VAL A 355 -1.29 0.11 17.72
C VAL A 355 -0.87 0.94 18.91
N SER A 356 0.19 0.50 19.57
CA SER A 356 0.86 1.24 20.63
C SER A 356 2.34 1.40 20.32
N TYR A 357 2.96 2.45 20.86
CA TYR A 357 4.39 2.74 20.68
C TYR A 357 5.07 2.66 22.02
N GLN A 358 6.19 1.94 22.11
CA GLN A 358 6.96 1.81 23.34
C GLN A 358 7.77 3.09 23.63
N ALA A 359 8.24 3.74 22.57
CA ALA A 359 8.86 5.05 22.59
C ALA A 359 8.15 5.99 21.62
N ALA A 360 8.38 7.30 21.74
CA ALA A 360 7.90 8.25 20.74
C ALA A 360 8.42 7.81 19.35
N PRO A 361 7.54 7.70 18.35
CA PRO A 361 7.97 7.28 17.02
C PRO A 361 9.01 8.27 16.50
N ALA A 362 10.13 7.73 16.03
CA ALA A 362 11.11 8.54 15.30
C ALA A 362 10.49 8.97 13.95
N ASP A 363 11.03 10.05 13.34
CA ASP A 363 10.65 10.49 11.98
C ASP A 363 11.12 9.47 10.93
N LEU A 364 10.59 8.24 11.01
CA LEU A 364 10.89 7.14 10.09
C LEU A 364 9.90 7.15 8.95
N THR A 365 10.42 7.15 7.73
CA THR A 365 9.64 7.00 6.51
C THR A 365 10.00 5.71 5.78
N PHE A 366 9.05 5.16 5.05
CA PHE A 366 9.20 3.90 4.32
C PHE A 366 8.65 4.01 2.91
N THR A 367 9.31 3.30 1.99
CA THR A 367 8.89 3.16 0.60
C THR A 367 8.81 1.67 0.25
N GLY A 368 7.69 1.24 -0.34
CA GLY A 368 7.50 -0.15 -0.73
C GLY A 368 6.05 -0.48 -1.05
N VAL A 369 5.82 -1.70 -1.53
CA VAL A 369 4.49 -2.23 -1.86
C VAL A 369 4.28 -3.57 -1.17
N VAL A 370 3.16 -3.72 -0.48
CA VAL A 370 2.75 -4.97 0.16
C VAL A 370 1.30 -5.27 -0.16
N SER A 371 0.99 -6.49 -0.56
CA SER A 371 -0.40 -6.88 -0.85
C SER A 371 -1.26 -6.92 0.42
N ARG A 372 -2.43 -6.28 0.37
CA ARG A 372 -3.45 -6.30 1.43
C ARG A 372 -4.11 -7.67 1.63
N ALA A 373 -3.98 -8.58 0.65
CA ALA A 373 -4.50 -9.95 0.76
C ALA A 373 -3.65 -10.86 1.65
N LYS A 374 -2.48 -10.40 2.11
CA LYS A 374 -1.61 -11.14 3.00
C LYS A 374 -1.91 -10.82 4.46
N ASN A 375 -1.54 -11.75 5.35
CA ASN A 375 -1.63 -11.53 6.79
C ASN A 375 -0.74 -10.35 7.24
N ILE A 376 -1.03 -9.82 8.43
CA ILE A 376 -0.34 -8.66 9.00
C ILE A 376 1.18 -8.86 9.05
N SER A 377 1.63 -10.10 9.28
CA SER A 377 3.05 -10.47 9.30
C SER A 377 3.81 -10.03 8.04
N ALA A 378 3.17 -10.05 6.87
CA ALA A 378 3.80 -9.66 5.62
C ALA A 378 4.18 -8.17 5.62
N VAL A 379 3.30 -7.31 6.15
CA VAL A 379 3.55 -5.87 6.27
C VAL A 379 4.60 -5.59 7.34
N LEU A 380 4.40 -6.13 8.55
CA LEU A 380 5.30 -5.88 9.68
C LEU A 380 6.72 -6.39 9.41
N ASN A 381 6.86 -7.60 8.84
CA ASN A 381 8.17 -8.13 8.46
C ASN A 381 8.84 -7.34 7.33
N ALA A 382 8.06 -6.72 6.41
CA ALA A 382 8.64 -5.87 5.38
C ALA A 382 9.25 -4.59 5.98
N LEU A 383 8.59 -4.00 6.96
CA LEU A 383 9.09 -2.83 7.70
C LEU A 383 10.29 -3.21 8.60
N ASP A 384 10.18 -4.33 9.34
CA ASP A 384 11.22 -4.85 10.25
C ASP A 384 12.54 -5.14 9.52
N LYS A 385 12.48 -5.71 8.31
CA LYS A 385 13.68 -6.00 7.48
C LYS A 385 14.53 -4.78 7.15
N THR A 386 14.01 -3.58 7.31
CA THR A 386 14.81 -2.35 7.17
C THR A 386 15.78 -2.14 8.35
N GLY A 387 15.58 -2.86 9.46
CA GLY A 387 16.36 -2.73 10.69
C GLY A 387 16.11 -1.42 11.46
N LYS A 388 15.10 -0.65 11.07
CA LYS A 388 14.77 0.66 11.68
C LYS A 388 13.67 0.56 12.72
N VAL A 389 12.88 -0.50 12.72
CA VAL A 389 11.71 -0.70 13.59
C VAL A 389 11.46 -2.18 13.81
N HIS A 390 11.01 -2.53 15.00
CA HIS A 390 10.61 -3.89 15.36
C HIS A 390 9.20 -3.89 15.93
N PHE A 391 8.54 -5.03 15.90
CA PHE A 391 7.13 -5.14 16.30
C PHE A 391 6.91 -6.33 17.21
N LYS A 392 6.00 -6.17 18.17
CA LYS A 392 5.44 -7.25 18.96
C LYS A 392 3.94 -7.33 18.70
N VAL A 393 3.44 -8.54 18.38
CA VAL A 393 2.02 -8.77 18.11
C VAL A 393 1.47 -9.73 19.15
N GLU A 394 0.49 -9.26 19.94
CA GLU A 394 -0.17 -10.03 20.98
C GLU A 394 -1.70 -9.93 20.80
N GLY A 395 -2.31 -10.98 20.25
CA GLY A 395 -3.73 -10.94 19.88
C GLY A 395 -3.99 -9.82 18.86
N LYS A 396 -4.89 -8.89 19.15
CA LYS A 396 -5.20 -7.71 18.32
C LYS A 396 -4.38 -6.47 18.66
N LYS A 397 -3.30 -6.59 19.42
CA LYS A 397 -2.44 -5.47 19.79
C LYS A 397 -1.09 -5.58 19.08
N VAL A 398 -0.67 -4.52 18.41
CA VAL A 398 0.65 -4.35 17.79
C VAL A 398 1.41 -3.29 18.57
N THR A 399 2.54 -3.66 19.14
CA THR A 399 3.46 -2.71 19.81
C THR A 399 4.63 -2.44 18.88
N VAL A 400 4.88 -1.16 18.60
CA VAL A 400 6.06 -0.66 17.90
C VAL A 400 7.16 -0.47 18.92
N LEU A 401 8.32 -1.14 18.71
CA LEU A 401 9.46 -1.19 19.63
C LEU A 401 10.55 -0.21 19.23
#